data_60d7230a2fb19c6a485d1218a0486c8a
#
_entry.id   60d7230a2fb19c6a485d1218a0486c8a
#
_cell.length_a   1.000
_cell.length_b   1.000
_cell.length_c   1.000
_cell.angle_alpha   90.00
_cell.angle_beta   90.00
_cell.angle_gamma   90.00
#
_symmetry.space_group_name_H-M   'P 1'
#
loop_
_entity.id
_entity.type
_entity.pdbx_description
1 polymer ?
#
loop_
_entity_poly.entity_id
_entity_poly.type
_entity_poly.pdbx_seq_one_letter_code
_entity_poly.pdbx_strand_id
1 'polypeptide(L)'
;MTWLFVVAPLPLEAQTQELPQVTTERMTVFVEAHIAISEQRDDFHAELGRTHELQERERIRARFKERTQEILADNQMTQLEYDEITLVISIDEEQRLIFERMLEELSSGGGSGQRTD
;
A
#
# COMPACT_ATOMS: atom_id res chain seq x y z
N MET A 1 -26.57 4.62 49.71
CA MET A 1 -26.63 4.02 48.38
C MET A 1 -25.32 4.20 47.71
N THR A 2 -24.62 3.12 47.61
CA THR A 2 -23.30 3.15 47.08
C THR A 2 -23.37 2.80 45.62
N TRP A 3 -22.99 3.72 44.81
CA TRP A 3 -22.83 3.48 43.37
C TRP A 3 -21.49 2.87 43.14
N LEU A 4 -21.51 1.60 42.84
CA LEU A 4 -20.31 0.95 42.41
C LEU A 4 -20.21 1.13 40.91
N PHE A 5 -19.47 2.11 40.52
CA PHE A 5 -19.04 2.20 39.15
C PHE A 5 -17.95 1.16 38.96
N VAL A 6 -18.36 0.04 38.46
CA VAL A 6 -17.37 -0.92 37.99
C VAL A 6 -17.02 -0.46 36.58
N VAL A 7 -16.06 0.41 36.52
CA VAL A 7 -15.43 0.66 35.23
C VAL A 7 -14.51 -0.52 35.04
N ALA A 8 -14.99 -1.49 34.30
CA ALA A 8 -14.15 -2.59 33.91
C ALA A 8 -13.13 -2.01 32.93
N PRO A 9 -11.85 -1.97 33.28
CA PRO A 9 -10.86 -1.54 32.31
C PRO A 9 -10.87 -2.52 31.16
N LEU A 10 -10.86 -2.00 29.95
CA LEU A 10 -10.72 -2.83 28.79
C LEU A 10 -9.42 -3.63 28.92
N PRO A 11 -9.46 -4.92 28.61
CA PRO A 11 -8.25 -5.72 28.62
C PRO A 11 -7.21 -5.07 27.73
N LEU A 12 -5.98 -5.20 28.11
CA LEU A 12 -4.88 -4.62 27.36
C LEU A 12 -4.87 -5.11 25.91
N GLU A 13 -5.28 -6.34 25.71
CA GLU A 13 -5.36 -6.93 24.39
C GLU A 13 -6.43 -6.26 23.52
N ALA A 14 -7.48 -5.74 24.13
CA ALA A 14 -8.51 -5.03 23.39
C ALA A 14 -8.07 -3.59 23.07
N GLN A 15 -7.10 -3.10 23.81
CA GLN A 15 -6.56 -1.75 23.60
C GLN A 15 -5.40 -1.77 22.62
N THR A 16 -4.68 -2.87 22.58
CA THR A 16 -3.70 -3.07 21.53
C THR A 16 -4.47 -3.49 20.32
N GLN A 17 -4.64 -2.59 19.42
CA GLN A 17 -5.29 -2.92 18.18
C GLN A 17 -4.52 -4.01 17.49
N GLU A 18 -5.17 -5.12 17.35
CA GLU A 18 -4.65 -6.14 16.48
C GLU A 18 -4.67 -5.59 15.07
N LEU A 19 -3.58 -5.79 14.38
CA LEU A 19 -3.50 -5.41 13.00
C LEU A 19 -4.49 -6.23 12.20
N PRO A 20 -5.15 -5.61 11.23
CA PRO A 20 -6.04 -6.37 10.37
C PRO A 20 -5.26 -7.47 9.68
N GLN A 21 -5.86 -8.64 9.60
CA GLN A 21 -5.27 -9.72 8.85
C GLN A 21 -5.51 -9.50 7.38
N VAL A 22 -4.43 -9.53 6.63
CA VAL A 22 -4.52 -9.36 5.19
C VAL A 22 -4.67 -10.74 4.57
N THR A 23 -5.78 -10.96 3.90
CA THR A 23 -6.00 -12.22 3.21
C THR A 23 -5.06 -12.33 2.01
N THR A 24 -4.81 -13.55 1.57
CA THR A 24 -3.99 -13.79 0.38
C THR A 24 -4.53 -13.02 -0.82
N GLU A 25 -5.85 -13.02 -0.98
CA GLU A 25 -6.50 -12.33 -2.07
C GLU A 25 -6.25 -10.83 -2.03
N ARG A 26 -6.41 -10.22 -0.85
CA ARG A 26 -6.19 -8.78 -0.73
C ARG A 26 -4.71 -8.44 -0.84
N MET A 27 -3.83 -9.31 -0.38
CA MET A 27 -2.40 -9.08 -0.55
C MET A 27 -2.03 -9.11 -2.04
N THR A 28 -2.60 -10.03 -2.79
CA THR A 28 -2.34 -10.09 -4.23
C THR A 28 -2.76 -8.80 -4.92
N VAL A 29 -3.96 -8.31 -4.60
CA VAL A 29 -4.45 -7.04 -5.16
C VAL A 29 -3.55 -5.88 -4.76
N PHE A 30 -3.13 -5.87 -3.49
CA PHE A 30 -2.23 -4.84 -3.00
C PHE A 30 -0.91 -4.85 -3.77
N VAL A 31 -0.33 -6.02 -4.00
CA VAL A 31 0.94 -6.12 -4.70
C VAL A 31 0.80 -5.62 -6.14
N GLU A 32 -0.29 -5.97 -6.80
CA GLU A 32 -0.54 -5.48 -8.16
C GLU A 32 -0.64 -3.96 -8.21
N ALA A 33 -1.38 -3.38 -7.27
CA ALA A 33 -1.48 -1.93 -7.18
C ALA A 33 -0.14 -1.31 -6.84
N HIS A 34 0.60 -1.94 -5.93
CA HIS A 34 1.91 -1.47 -5.52
C HIS A 34 2.89 -1.42 -6.70
N ILE A 35 2.90 -2.45 -7.52
CA ILE A 35 3.77 -2.49 -8.69
C ILE A 35 3.42 -1.34 -9.65
N ALA A 36 2.14 -1.17 -9.94
CA ALA A 36 1.70 -0.13 -10.86
C ALA A 36 2.02 1.28 -10.32
N ILE A 37 1.81 1.48 -9.02
CA ILE A 37 2.11 2.76 -8.40
C ILE A 37 3.62 3.02 -8.39
N SER A 38 4.42 1.98 -8.16
CA SER A 38 5.88 2.13 -8.16
C SER A 38 6.40 2.54 -9.52
N GLU A 39 5.84 1.98 -10.58
CA GLU A 39 6.22 2.37 -11.94
C GLU A 39 5.88 3.84 -12.21
N GLN A 40 4.70 4.26 -11.78
CA GLN A 40 4.29 5.66 -11.92
C GLN A 40 5.16 6.58 -11.08
N ARG A 41 5.60 6.12 -9.93
CA ARG A 41 6.48 6.90 -9.06
C ARG A 41 7.84 7.10 -9.71
N ASP A 42 8.36 6.10 -10.37
CA ASP A 42 9.62 6.22 -11.08
C ASP A 42 9.53 7.26 -12.19
N ASP A 43 8.46 7.22 -12.97
CA ASP A 43 8.21 8.20 -14.02
C ASP A 43 8.05 9.59 -13.42
N PHE A 44 7.33 9.68 -12.32
CA PHE A 44 7.10 10.92 -11.61
C PHE A 44 8.43 11.55 -11.16
N HIS A 45 9.30 10.77 -10.56
CA HIS A 45 10.59 11.28 -10.11
C HIS A 45 11.47 11.69 -11.28
N ALA A 46 11.45 10.95 -12.36
CA ALA A 46 12.20 11.28 -13.54
C ALA A 46 11.74 12.61 -14.14
N GLU A 47 10.42 12.79 -14.21
CA GLU A 47 9.85 14.04 -14.72
C GLU A 47 10.19 15.22 -13.82
N LEU A 48 10.06 15.05 -12.52
CA LEU A 48 10.42 16.11 -11.59
C LEU A 48 11.88 16.50 -11.70
N GLY A 49 12.74 15.50 -11.93
CA GLY A 49 14.17 15.75 -12.07
C GLY A 49 14.51 16.58 -13.28
N ARG A 50 13.67 16.56 -14.30
CA ARG A 50 13.89 17.33 -15.53
C ARG A 50 13.14 18.65 -15.55
N THR A 51 12.35 18.92 -14.54
CA THR A 51 11.44 20.07 -14.53
C THR A 51 11.84 21.06 -13.45
N HIS A 52 12.07 22.28 -13.86
CA HIS A 52 12.50 23.32 -12.92
C HIS A 52 11.43 24.36 -12.62
N GLU A 53 10.44 24.47 -13.49
CA GLU A 53 9.38 25.43 -13.30
C GLU A 53 8.40 24.99 -12.24
N LEU A 54 8.15 25.87 -11.28
CA LEU A 54 7.35 25.53 -10.11
C LEU A 54 5.94 25.08 -10.45
N GLN A 55 5.29 25.79 -11.35
CA GLN A 55 3.93 25.44 -11.75
C GLN A 55 3.86 24.07 -12.43
N GLU A 56 4.85 23.79 -13.25
CA GLU A 56 4.90 22.51 -13.93
C GLU A 56 5.15 21.38 -12.95
N ARG A 57 6.01 21.62 -11.97
CA ARG A 57 6.25 20.62 -10.92
C ARG A 57 4.98 20.31 -10.15
N GLU A 58 4.16 21.34 -9.90
CA GLU A 58 2.88 21.13 -9.21
C GLU A 58 1.92 20.30 -10.05
N ARG A 59 1.92 20.53 -11.36
CA ARG A 59 1.08 19.73 -12.26
C ARG A 59 1.52 18.27 -12.29
N ILE A 60 2.82 18.05 -12.26
CA ILE A 60 3.37 16.69 -12.24
C ILE A 60 2.93 15.97 -10.97
N ARG A 61 3.00 16.67 -9.82
CA ARG A 61 2.54 16.08 -8.55
C ARG A 61 1.06 15.76 -8.58
N ALA A 62 0.26 16.67 -9.11
CA ALA A 62 -1.18 16.46 -9.20
C ALA A 62 -1.52 15.27 -10.09
N ARG A 63 -0.83 15.13 -11.21
CA ARG A 63 -1.04 13.99 -12.11
C ARG A 63 -0.65 12.67 -11.46
N PHE A 64 0.43 12.66 -10.71
CA PHE A 64 0.83 11.45 -10.00
C PHE A 64 -0.21 11.04 -8.96
N LYS A 65 -0.69 12.01 -8.20
CA LYS A 65 -1.73 11.76 -7.21
C LYS A 65 -2.99 11.20 -7.86
N GLU A 66 -3.42 11.81 -8.94
CA GLU A 66 -4.60 11.37 -9.67
C GLU A 66 -4.39 9.97 -10.24
N ARG A 67 -3.24 9.72 -10.82
CA ARG A 67 -2.94 8.41 -11.37
C ARG A 67 -2.91 7.33 -10.30
N THR A 68 -2.37 7.65 -9.13
CA THR A 68 -2.36 6.72 -8.01
C THR A 68 -3.78 6.34 -7.61
N GLN A 69 -4.67 7.32 -7.55
CA GLN A 69 -6.06 7.06 -7.20
C GLN A 69 -6.77 6.22 -8.26
N GLU A 70 -6.45 6.43 -9.53
CA GLU A 70 -6.99 5.61 -10.62
C GLU A 70 -6.55 4.16 -10.49
N ILE A 71 -5.27 3.96 -10.19
CA ILE A 71 -4.73 2.62 -10.01
C ILE A 71 -5.44 1.89 -8.86
N LEU A 72 -5.63 2.59 -7.76
CA LEU A 72 -6.32 2.01 -6.61
C LEU A 72 -7.77 1.66 -6.98
N ALA A 73 -8.46 2.57 -7.65
CA ALA A 73 -9.83 2.33 -8.06
C ALA A 73 -9.93 1.14 -9.02
N ASP A 74 -9.00 1.04 -9.96
CA ASP A 74 -8.95 -0.07 -10.92
C ASP A 74 -8.77 -1.41 -10.22
N ASN A 75 -8.10 -1.39 -9.07
CA ASN A 75 -7.87 -2.58 -8.27
C ASN A 75 -8.91 -2.74 -7.16
N GLN A 76 -9.96 -1.93 -7.18
CA GLN A 76 -11.03 -1.98 -6.19
C GLN A 76 -10.49 -1.89 -4.76
N MET A 77 -9.54 -0.99 -4.56
CA MET A 77 -8.91 -0.77 -3.28
C MET A 77 -9.04 0.70 -2.91
N THR A 78 -9.37 0.98 -1.66
CA THR A 78 -9.42 2.35 -1.18
C THR A 78 -8.03 2.78 -0.72
N GLN A 79 -7.82 4.09 -0.65
CA GLN A 79 -6.58 4.62 -0.11
C GLN A 79 -6.38 4.13 1.33
N LEU A 80 -7.45 4.09 2.10
CA LEU A 80 -7.39 3.63 3.48
C LEU A 80 -6.90 2.19 3.56
N GLU A 81 -7.46 1.32 2.75
CA GLU A 81 -7.06 -0.08 2.73
C GLU A 81 -5.60 -0.22 2.31
N TYR A 82 -5.19 0.53 1.31
CA TYR A 82 -3.80 0.51 0.85
C TYR A 82 -2.85 0.93 1.98
N ASP A 83 -3.22 1.99 2.69
CA ASP A 83 -2.41 2.47 3.81
C ASP A 83 -2.36 1.47 4.95
N GLU A 84 -3.48 0.82 5.23
CA GLU A 84 -3.54 -0.20 6.28
C GLU A 84 -2.64 -1.38 5.96
N ILE A 85 -2.70 -1.86 4.73
CA ILE A 85 -1.85 -2.99 4.33
C ILE A 85 -0.38 -2.58 4.36
N THR A 86 -0.08 -1.35 3.94
CA THR A 86 1.28 -0.82 4.02
C THR A 86 1.78 -0.86 5.46
N LEU A 87 0.93 -0.45 6.40
CA LEU A 87 1.28 -0.45 7.80
C LEU A 87 1.53 -1.88 8.31
N VAL A 88 0.63 -2.80 7.96
CA VAL A 88 0.77 -4.20 8.37
C VAL A 88 2.10 -4.78 7.87
N ILE A 89 2.43 -4.54 6.62
CA ILE A 89 3.69 -5.01 6.04
C ILE A 89 4.89 -4.41 6.79
N SER A 90 4.76 -3.17 7.23
CA SER A 90 5.85 -2.48 7.92
C SER A 90 6.16 -3.07 9.29
N ILE A 91 5.16 -3.58 9.98
CA ILE A 91 5.33 -3.99 11.37
C ILE A 91 5.13 -5.47 11.63
N ASP A 92 4.55 -6.21 10.70
CA ASP A 92 4.34 -7.65 10.83
C ASP A 92 5.29 -8.38 9.89
N GLU A 93 6.27 -9.05 10.46
CA GLU A 93 7.30 -9.73 9.68
C GLU A 93 6.72 -10.82 8.77
N GLU A 94 5.77 -11.58 9.29
CA GLU A 94 5.16 -12.65 8.50
C GLU A 94 4.46 -12.10 7.27
N GLN A 95 3.67 -11.03 7.46
CA GLN A 95 2.99 -10.40 6.34
C GLN A 95 3.97 -9.77 5.36
N ARG A 96 5.05 -9.22 5.87
CA ARG A 96 6.08 -8.65 5.01
C ARG A 96 6.74 -9.71 4.14
N LEU A 97 6.99 -10.88 4.70
CA LEU A 97 7.58 -11.97 3.92
C LEU A 97 6.63 -12.46 2.84
N ILE A 98 5.33 -12.52 3.15
CA ILE A 98 4.32 -12.88 2.17
C ILE A 98 4.29 -11.85 1.04
N PHE A 99 4.30 -10.57 1.42
CA PHE A 99 4.34 -9.49 0.46
C PHE A 99 5.56 -9.59 -0.46
N GLU A 100 6.73 -9.79 0.13
CA GLU A 100 7.97 -9.86 -0.64
C GLU A 100 7.96 -11.03 -1.63
N ARG A 101 7.44 -12.16 -1.19
CA ARG A 101 7.35 -13.32 -2.06
C ARG A 101 6.39 -13.07 -3.22
N MET A 102 5.24 -12.50 -2.93
CA MET A 102 4.26 -12.18 -3.97
C MET A 102 4.79 -11.13 -4.92
N LEU A 103 5.49 -10.14 -4.39
CA LEU A 103 6.08 -9.09 -5.21
C LEU A 103 7.07 -9.70 -6.19
N GLU A 104 7.90 -10.59 -5.72
CA GLU A 104 8.86 -11.27 -6.57
C GLU A 104 8.17 -12.13 -7.62
N GLU A 105 7.17 -12.89 -7.23
CA GLU A 105 6.44 -13.75 -8.15
C GLU A 105 5.72 -12.96 -9.24
N LEU A 106 5.02 -11.90 -8.84
CA LEU A 106 4.26 -11.11 -9.81
C LEU A 106 5.16 -10.27 -10.70
N SER A 107 6.24 -9.76 -10.15
CA SER A 107 7.21 -9.01 -10.93
C SER A 107 7.95 -9.93 -11.92
N SER A 108 8.35 -11.09 -11.46
CA SER A 108 9.02 -12.08 -12.32
C SER A 108 8.07 -12.61 -13.37
N GLY A 109 6.81 -12.85 -12.97
CA GLY A 109 5.79 -13.29 -13.91
C GLY A 109 5.55 -12.27 -15.00
N GLY A 110 5.48 -10.99 -14.63
CA GLY A 110 5.33 -9.93 -15.60
C GLY A 110 6.58 -9.76 -16.46
N GLY A 111 7.74 -10.01 -15.89
CA GLY A 111 8.99 -9.87 -16.61
C GLY A 111 9.43 -11.11 -17.34
N SER A 112 8.85 -12.26 -17.02
CA SER A 112 9.32 -13.52 -17.58
C SER A 112 9.15 -13.58 -19.09
N GLY A 113 8.17 -12.91 -19.62
CA GLY A 113 7.99 -12.83 -21.06
C GLY A 113 9.10 -12.06 -21.75
N GLN A 114 9.79 -11.23 -21.01
CA GLN A 114 10.86 -10.41 -21.55
C GLN A 114 12.22 -11.09 -21.41
N ARG A 115 12.28 -12.04 -20.56
CA ARG A 115 13.49 -12.76 -20.34
C ARG A 115 13.50 -14.00 -21.16
N THR A 116 13.39 -13.85 -22.38
CA THR A 116 13.59 -14.96 -23.28
C THR A 116 15.07 -15.09 -23.47
N ASP A 117 15.59 -16.01 -22.86
CA ASP A 117 17.00 -16.34 -23.16
C ASP A 117 17.10 -17.45 -24.14
#